data_47a8d4defddcbd57db79457b8aa7990d
#
_entry.id   47a8d4defddcbd57db79457b8aa7990d
#
_cell.length_a   1.000
_cell.length_b   1.000
_cell.length_c   1.000
_cell.angle_alpha   90.00
_cell.angle_beta   90.00
_cell.angle_gamma   90.00
#
_symmetry.space_group_name_H-M   'P 1'
#
loop_
_entity.id
_entity.type
_entity.pdbx_description
1 polymer ?
#
loop_
_entity_poly.entity_id
_entity_poly.type
_entity_poly.pdbx_seq_one_letter_code
_entity_poly.pdbx_strand_id
1 'polypeptide(L)'
;MFSKCFPKIHIMATTINYFIRKEPRKDGTFAVNIRVIHNRQQRRLPTSIYLRKGQLSRDLSTIKDLHADEIVTNKVMELRNRLMDVSHAEYMSIDQIIAIITRPTVEAFRLDLFDFAAGRMESMEPKTAESYATALNAVERFLGRRRLDINEITGTWVRRFRDFLENEPALTGEKGNTYKKKGKGTRAIGSYLASLRALHNQARNIYNDDDTGTIYIPRQPFSKGVIPRQPVTEHRVLSVAEIHALMITKPKPGSRAEMAKDMFMLSFSLAGTNTVDLYQLKKSDIVGDLLTYDRAKTDSRRYDKARITLKVPPLAAEIISRYTGEGKQLLCFADRYRNAHDFNRAINLGLKAVASLTADSELKLTELDPPLTSYYARHSWATIARNVCRIDFDTVNAALNHVHQGTDRIGDIYIARDYTAIWAAQEKVLDEVMKAKSFQVLSKTAKTG
;
A
#
# COMPACT_ATOMS: atom_id res chain seq x y z
N MET A 1 4.20 26.67 -61.70
CA MET A 1 3.46 25.39 -61.88
C MET A 1 4.02 24.39 -60.86
N PHE A 2 3.44 24.32 -59.68
CA PHE A 2 3.76 23.31 -58.70
C PHE A 2 2.70 22.20 -58.73
N SER A 3 3.13 21.07 -59.34
CA SER A 3 2.28 19.85 -59.32
C SER A 3 2.26 19.28 -57.90
N LYS A 4 1.11 19.36 -57.26
CA LYS A 4 0.86 18.71 -55.98
C LYS A 4 0.75 17.20 -56.21
N CYS A 5 1.84 16.47 -55.93
CA CYS A 5 1.82 15.01 -55.85
C CYS A 5 1.12 14.63 -54.54
N PHE A 6 -0.15 14.34 -54.58
CA PHE A 6 -0.85 13.72 -53.44
C PHE A 6 -0.39 12.24 -53.37
N PRO A 7 0.12 11.75 -52.23
CA PRO A 7 0.40 10.34 -52.11
C PRO A 7 -0.90 9.57 -52.25
N LYS A 8 -0.97 8.63 -53.22
CA LYS A 8 -2.06 7.66 -53.30
C LYS A 8 -2.09 6.85 -52.00
N ILE A 9 -3.05 7.14 -51.14
CA ILE A 9 -3.35 6.33 -49.99
C ILE A 9 -3.80 4.97 -50.52
N HIS A 10 -2.92 3.99 -50.53
CA HIS A 10 -3.29 2.60 -50.73
C HIS A 10 -3.97 2.13 -49.45
N ILE A 11 -5.31 2.23 -49.41
CA ILE A 11 -6.12 1.53 -48.42
C ILE A 11 -5.98 0.05 -48.73
N MET A 12 -5.05 -0.62 -48.06
CA MET A 12 -4.93 -2.07 -48.16
C MET A 12 -6.05 -2.69 -47.33
N ALA A 13 -7.15 -3.05 -48.00
CA ALA A 13 -8.34 -3.58 -47.36
C ALA A 13 -8.08 -5.02 -46.86
N THR A 14 -8.26 -5.22 -45.56
CA THR A 14 -8.38 -6.59 -45.01
C THR A 14 -9.77 -7.11 -45.37
N THR A 15 -9.84 -8.30 -45.97
CA THR A 15 -11.11 -8.96 -46.32
C THR A 15 -11.27 -10.23 -45.47
N ILE A 16 -12.50 -10.40 -44.96
CA ILE A 16 -12.87 -11.58 -44.18
C ILE A 16 -14.15 -12.13 -44.83
N ASN A 17 -14.05 -13.33 -45.40
CA ASN A 17 -15.17 -13.99 -46.07
C ASN A 17 -15.17 -15.47 -45.73
N TYR A 18 -16.32 -16.13 -45.83
CA TYR A 18 -16.36 -17.57 -45.74
C TYR A 18 -16.05 -18.21 -47.11
N PHE A 19 -15.65 -19.47 -47.09
CA PHE A 19 -15.58 -20.32 -48.26
C PHE A 19 -15.87 -21.78 -47.88
N ILE A 20 -16.43 -22.53 -48.81
CA ILE A 20 -16.78 -23.94 -48.62
C ILE A 20 -15.68 -24.81 -49.23
N ARG A 21 -15.17 -25.79 -48.48
CA ARG A 21 -14.23 -26.77 -49.07
C ARG A 21 -14.96 -27.65 -50.08
N LYS A 22 -14.42 -27.76 -51.27
CA LYS A 22 -15.04 -28.56 -52.36
C LYS A 22 -14.94 -30.08 -52.10
N GLU A 23 -14.00 -30.51 -51.28
CA GLU A 23 -13.80 -31.92 -50.91
C GLU A 23 -14.69 -32.27 -49.70
N PRO A 24 -15.55 -33.27 -49.84
CA PRO A 24 -16.38 -33.72 -48.73
C PRO A 24 -15.51 -34.43 -47.67
N ARG A 25 -15.92 -34.38 -46.43
CA ARG A 25 -15.40 -35.13 -45.32
C ARG A 25 -15.83 -36.60 -45.43
N LYS A 26 -15.26 -37.49 -44.62
CA LYS A 26 -15.62 -38.90 -44.56
C LYS A 26 -17.11 -39.17 -44.28
N ASP A 27 -17.77 -38.24 -43.60
CA ASP A 27 -19.19 -38.26 -43.25
C ASP A 27 -20.11 -37.64 -44.34
N GLY A 28 -19.54 -37.26 -45.48
CA GLY A 28 -20.28 -36.66 -46.61
C GLY A 28 -20.62 -35.19 -46.44
N THR A 29 -20.15 -34.52 -45.36
CA THR A 29 -20.37 -33.11 -45.14
C THR A 29 -19.25 -32.24 -45.72
N PHE A 30 -19.54 -30.97 -45.96
CA PHE A 30 -18.61 -29.97 -46.46
C PHE A 30 -18.25 -28.97 -45.37
N ALA A 31 -16.96 -28.78 -45.13
CA ALA A 31 -16.50 -27.85 -44.12
C ALA A 31 -16.59 -26.40 -44.61
N VAL A 32 -17.20 -25.51 -43.83
CA VAL A 32 -17.17 -24.08 -44.05
C VAL A 32 -15.98 -23.53 -43.28
N ASN A 33 -15.12 -22.79 -43.96
CA ASN A 33 -13.98 -22.12 -43.34
C ASN A 33 -14.06 -20.60 -43.60
N ILE A 34 -13.37 -19.80 -42.78
CA ILE A 34 -13.24 -18.38 -42.98
C ILE A 34 -11.88 -18.08 -43.58
N ARG A 35 -11.87 -17.25 -44.61
CA ARG A 35 -10.68 -16.77 -45.29
C ARG A 35 -10.43 -15.33 -44.94
N VAL A 36 -9.27 -15.05 -44.37
CA VAL A 36 -8.78 -13.71 -44.08
C VAL A 36 -7.70 -13.38 -45.09
N ILE A 37 -7.81 -12.25 -45.78
CA ILE A 37 -6.80 -11.72 -46.69
C ILE A 37 -6.37 -10.35 -46.17
N HIS A 38 -5.08 -10.18 -45.93
CA HIS A 38 -4.49 -8.93 -45.48
C HIS A 38 -3.12 -8.75 -46.14
N ASN A 39 -2.83 -7.56 -46.68
CA ASN A 39 -1.55 -7.25 -47.37
C ASN A 39 -1.14 -8.35 -48.38
N ARG A 40 -2.10 -8.82 -49.21
CA ARG A 40 -1.93 -9.93 -50.20
C ARG A 40 -1.59 -11.29 -49.63
N GLN A 41 -1.48 -11.41 -48.30
CA GLN A 41 -1.34 -12.71 -47.63
C GLN A 41 -2.70 -13.27 -47.29
N GLN A 42 -2.83 -14.61 -47.34
CA GLN A 42 -4.07 -15.31 -47.03
C GLN A 42 -3.86 -16.27 -45.87
N ARG A 43 -4.82 -16.33 -44.96
CA ARG A 43 -4.94 -17.36 -43.92
C ARG A 43 -6.35 -17.94 -43.91
N ARG A 44 -6.45 -19.20 -43.53
CA ARG A 44 -7.72 -19.94 -43.44
C ARG A 44 -7.95 -20.27 -41.96
N LEU A 45 -9.12 -19.89 -41.46
CA LEU A 45 -9.56 -20.22 -40.13
C LEU A 45 -10.59 -21.32 -40.22
N PRO A 46 -10.33 -22.50 -39.58
CA PRO A 46 -11.31 -23.57 -39.55
C PRO A 46 -12.50 -23.12 -38.69
N THR A 47 -13.70 -23.56 -39.09
CA THR A 47 -14.90 -23.43 -38.25
C THR A 47 -15.40 -24.84 -37.87
N SER A 48 -16.27 -24.91 -36.87
CA SER A 48 -16.99 -26.12 -36.52
C SER A 48 -18.27 -26.32 -37.33
N ILE A 49 -18.43 -25.61 -38.45
CA ILE A 49 -19.65 -25.61 -39.27
C ILE A 49 -19.43 -26.57 -40.44
N TYR A 50 -20.31 -27.59 -40.52
CA TYR A 50 -20.29 -28.62 -41.52
C TYR A 50 -21.68 -28.72 -42.14
N LEU A 51 -21.76 -28.65 -43.48
CA LEU A 51 -23.05 -28.60 -44.22
C LEU A 51 -23.19 -29.83 -45.14
N ARG A 52 -24.41 -30.33 -45.27
CA ARG A 52 -24.75 -31.39 -46.24
C ARG A 52 -24.90 -30.80 -47.64
N LYS A 53 -24.71 -31.62 -48.68
CA LYS A 53 -24.79 -31.20 -50.09
C LYS A 53 -26.09 -30.51 -50.43
N GLY A 54 -27.21 -30.91 -49.85
CA GLY A 54 -28.54 -30.28 -50.08
C GLY A 54 -28.66 -28.87 -49.55
N GLN A 55 -27.82 -28.47 -48.60
CA GLN A 55 -27.80 -27.12 -48.02
C GLN A 55 -26.96 -26.11 -48.83
N LEU A 56 -26.28 -26.61 -49.89
CA LEU A 56 -25.34 -25.85 -50.69
C LEU A 56 -25.85 -25.64 -52.14
N SER A 57 -25.32 -24.64 -52.83
CA SER A 57 -25.49 -24.47 -54.27
C SER A 57 -24.83 -25.60 -55.03
N ARG A 58 -25.25 -25.83 -56.33
CA ARG A 58 -24.70 -26.92 -57.15
C ARG A 58 -23.20 -26.81 -57.35
N ASP A 59 -22.68 -25.60 -57.41
CA ASP A 59 -21.24 -25.30 -57.55
C ASP A 59 -20.49 -25.21 -56.21
N LEU A 60 -21.15 -25.46 -55.10
CA LEU A 60 -20.62 -25.38 -53.72
C LEU A 60 -20.05 -23.99 -53.37
N SER A 61 -20.52 -22.94 -53.99
CA SER A 61 -20.03 -21.56 -53.76
C SER A 61 -20.82 -20.80 -52.70
N THR A 62 -22.11 -21.12 -52.53
CA THR A 62 -23.00 -20.43 -51.59
C THR A 62 -23.84 -21.42 -50.75
N ILE A 63 -24.28 -20.94 -49.62
CA ILE A 63 -25.17 -21.64 -48.69
C ILE A 63 -26.61 -21.33 -49.09
N LYS A 64 -27.44 -22.34 -49.29
CA LYS A 64 -28.89 -22.19 -49.63
C LYS A 64 -29.78 -22.28 -48.41
N ASP A 65 -29.33 -22.99 -47.37
CA ASP A 65 -30.06 -23.10 -46.12
C ASP A 65 -29.97 -21.77 -45.35
N LEU A 66 -31.09 -21.12 -45.16
CA LEU A 66 -31.15 -19.78 -44.55
C LEU A 66 -30.59 -19.74 -43.13
N HIS A 67 -30.86 -20.77 -42.33
CA HIS A 67 -30.38 -20.82 -40.96
C HIS A 67 -28.85 -21.04 -40.91
N ALA A 68 -28.34 -21.92 -41.78
CA ALA A 68 -26.90 -22.15 -41.86
C ALA A 68 -26.15 -20.92 -42.41
N ASP A 69 -26.76 -20.19 -43.38
CA ASP A 69 -26.19 -18.96 -43.90
C ASP A 69 -26.17 -17.84 -42.86
N GLU A 70 -27.22 -17.74 -42.06
CA GLU A 70 -27.29 -16.75 -40.96
C GLU A 70 -26.17 -17.03 -39.92
N ILE A 71 -25.96 -18.27 -39.50
CA ILE A 71 -24.91 -18.67 -38.56
C ILE A 71 -23.53 -18.28 -39.11
N VAL A 72 -23.23 -18.64 -40.37
CA VAL A 72 -21.95 -18.34 -41.00
C VAL A 72 -21.73 -16.84 -41.17
N THR A 73 -22.78 -16.14 -41.64
CA THR A 73 -22.76 -14.67 -41.85
C THR A 73 -22.52 -13.96 -40.51
N ASN A 74 -23.23 -14.33 -39.47
CA ASN A 74 -23.02 -13.77 -38.13
C ASN A 74 -21.58 -13.98 -37.64
N LYS A 75 -20.98 -15.16 -37.90
CA LYS A 75 -19.58 -15.42 -37.54
C LYS A 75 -18.59 -14.53 -38.32
N VAL A 76 -18.82 -14.33 -39.60
CA VAL A 76 -18.03 -13.41 -40.43
C VAL A 76 -18.18 -11.97 -39.96
N MET A 77 -19.41 -11.54 -39.65
CA MET A 77 -19.67 -10.20 -39.12
C MET A 77 -19.02 -9.96 -37.76
N GLU A 78 -19.06 -10.93 -36.88
CA GLU A 78 -18.36 -10.88 -35.59
C GLU A 78 -16.86 -10.57 -35.78
N LEU A 79 -16.19 -11.33 -36.66
CA LEU A 79 -14.77 -11.13 -36.94
C LEU A 79 -14.47 -9.78 -37.61
N ARG A 80 -15.38 -9.31 -38.51
CA ARG A 80 -15.27 -7.99 -39.13
C ARG A 80 -15.41 -6.86 -38.12
N ASN A 81 -16.38 -6.95 -37.22
CA ASN A 81 -16.59 -5.95 -36.16
C ASN A 81 -15.34 -5.89 -35.25
N ARG A 82 -14.76 -7.02 -34.87
CA ARG A 82 -13.51 -7.05 -34.11
C ARG A 82 -12.34 -6.41 -34.84
N LEU A 83 -12.29 -6.54 -36.16
CA LEU A 83 -11.29 -5.90 -36.99
C LEU A 83 -11.46 -4.38 -37.02
N MET A 84 -12.70 -3.86 -37.01
CA MET A 84 -12.99 -2.43 -36.99
C MET A 84 -12.49 -1.74 -35.71
N ASP A 85 -12.44 -2.47 -34.61
CA ASP A 85 -11.91 -1.97 -33.33
C ASP A 85 -10.37 -1.93 -33.26
N VAL A 86 -9.69 -2.44 -34.30
CA VAL A 86 -8.23 -2.49 -34.33
C VAL A 86 -7.68 -1.21 -34.94
N SER A 87 -7.07 -0.37 -34.11
CA SER A 87 -6.32 0.81 -34.58
C SER A 87 -5.06 0.39 -35.30
N HIS A 88 -4.78 1.04 -36.44
CA HIS A 88 -3.56 0.81 -37.22
C HIS A 88 -3.38 -0.62 -37.77
N ALA A 89 -4.48 -1.27 -38.12
CA ALA A 89 -4.47 -2.61 -38.70
C ALA A 89 -3.61 -2.70 -39.96
N GLU A 90 -3.47 -1.63 -40.71
CA GLU A 90 -2.67 -1.53 -41.94
C GLU A 90 -1.18 -1.82 -41.74
N TYR A 91 -0.63 -1.59 -40.53
CA TYR A 91 0.77 -1.86 -40.18
C TYR A 91 1.00 -3.24 -39.57
N MET A 92 -0.05 -4.02 -39.33
CA MET A 92 0.04 -5.32 -38.69
C MET A 92 0.34 -6.43 -39.71
N SER A 93 0.92 -7.53 -39.22
CA SER A 93 1.00 -8.77 -40.00
C SER A 93 -0.37 -9.50 -39.98
N ILE A 94 -0.62 -10.39 -40.95
CA ILE A 94 -1.82 -11.20 -40.99
C ILE A 94 -1.98 -12.08 -39.74
N ASP A 95 -0.87 -12.56 -39.17
CA ASP A 95 -0.90 -13.39 -37.98
C ASP A 95 -1.26 -12.59 -36.73
N GLN A 96 -0.84 -11.33 -36.62
CA GLN A 96 -1.29 -10.40 -35.58
C GLN A 96 -2.79 -10.08 -35.71
N ILE A 97 -3.27 -9.81 -36.94
CA ILE A 97 -4.71 -9.61 -37.20
C ILE A 97 -5.51 -10.83 -36.76
N ILE A 98 -5.08 -12.03 -37.13
CA ILE A 98 -5.77 -13.28 -36.76
C ILE A 98 -5.80 -13.45 -35.25
N ALA A 99 -4.66 -13.26 -34.56
CA ALA A 99 -4.61 -13.36 -33.11
C ALA A 99 -5.61 -12.42 -32.40
N ILE A 100 -5.85 -11.22 -32.96
CA ILE A 100 -6.79 -10.26 -32.41
C ILE A 100 -8.24 -10.67 -32.70
N ILE A 101 -8.58 -10.97 -33.95
CA ILE A 101 -9.98 -11.24 -34.35
C ILE A 101 -10.48 -12.60 -33.85
N THR A 102 -9.59 -13.56 -33.61
CA THR A 102 -9.93 -14.91 -33.10
C THR A 102 -9.87 -15.03 -31.59
N ARG A 103 -9.44 -13.98 -30.88
CA ARG A 103 -9.53 -14.01 -29.41
C ARG A 103 -10.95 -14.39 -29.01
N PRO A 104 -11.12 -15.37 -28.10
CA PRO A 104 -12.45 -15.67 -27.57
C PRO A 104 -13.11 -14.38 -27.09
N THR A 105 -14.38 -14.18 -27.44
CA THR A 105 -15.18 -13.16 -26.76
C THR A 105 -15.38 -13.71 -25.36
N VAL A 106 -14.51 -13.32 -24.45
CA VAL A 106 -14.78 -13.50 -23.04
C VAL A 106 -16.06 -12.68 -22.82
N GLU A 107 -17.15 -13.31 -22.40
CA GLU A 107 -18.30 -12.58 -21.83
C GLU A 107 -17.69 -11.53 -20.95
N ALA A 108 -18.08 -10.26 -21.13
CA ALA A 108 -17.35 -9.15 -20.54
C ALA A 108 -17.19 -9.40 -19.04
N PHE A 109 -16.00 -9.86 -18.65
CA PHE A 109 -15.71 -10.18 -17.25
C PHE A 109 -16.10 -8.96 -16.41
N ARG A 110 -16.98 -9.17 -15.45
CA ARG A 110 -17.46 -8.14 -14.54
C ARG A 110 -17.11 -8.54 -13.13
N LEU A 111 -16.49 -7.63 -12.42
CA LEU A 111 -16.14 -7.79 -11.03
C LEU A 111 -16.42 -6.46 -10.31
N ASP A 112 -17.33 -6.48 -9.35
CA ASP A 112 -17.52 -5.35 -8.45
C ASP A 112 -16.36 -5.27 -7.47
N LEU A 113 -15.66 -4.13 -7.46
CA LEU A 113 -14.49 -3.93 -6.59
C LEU A 113 -14.87 -3.89 -5.11
N PHE A 114 -16.08 -3.42 -4.76
CA PHE A 114 -16.54 -3.38 -3.37
C PHE A 114 -16.80 -4.78 -2.83
N ASP A 115 -17.50 -5.62 -3.60
CA ASP A 115 -17.78 -7.01 -3.22
C ASP A 115 -16.49 -7.82 -3.13
N PHE A 116 -15.61 -7.66 -4.12
CA PHE A 116 -14.29 -8.29 -4.10
C PHE A 116 -13.48 -7.89 -2.87
N ALA A 117 -13.43 -6.60 -2.56
CA ALA A 117 -12.69 -6.10 -1.41
C ALA A 117 -13.30 -6.57 -0.09
N ALA A 118 -14.63 -6.63 0.03
CA ALA A 118 -15.30 -7.14 1.22
C ALA A 118 -14.84 -8.57 1.55
N GLY A 119 -14.90 -9.49 0.58
CA GLY A 119 -14.41 -10.86 0.77
C GLY A 119 -12.92 -10.96 1.08
N ARG A 120 -12.10 -10.06 0.53
CA ARG A 120 -10.66 -10.03 0.84
C ARG A 120 -10.35 -9.50 2.24
N MET A 121 -11.08 -8.48 2.69
CA MET A 121 -10.87 -7.85 3.99
C MET A 121 -11.17 -8.78 5.18
N GLU A 122 -12.04 -9.78 5.02
CA GLU A 122 -12.35 -10.77 6.07
C GLU A 122 -11.11 -11.55 6.55
N SER A 123 -10.17 -11.82 5.64
CA SER A 123 -8.96 -12.60 5.92
C SER A 123 -7.71 -11.73 6.16
N MET A 124 -7.86 -10.40 6.20
CA MET A 124 -6.73 -9.47 6.34
C MET A 124 -6.52 -9.05 7.79
N GLU A 125 -5.29 -8.58 8.04
CA GLU A 125 -4.96 -7.88 9.28
C GLU A 125 -5.86 -6.64 9.40
N PRO A 126 -6.50 -6.41 10.60
CA PRO A 126 -7.55 -5.40 10.78
C PRO A 126 -7.16 -3.99 10.32
N LYS A 127 -5.92 -3.58 10.56
CA LYS A 127 -5.44 -2.26 10.17
C LYS A 127 -5.25 -2.08 8.66
N THR A 128 -4.94 -3.17 7.96
CA THR A 128 -4.87 -3.19 6.50
C THR A 128 -6.28 -3.13 5.89
N ALA A 129 -7.22 -3.89 6.46
CA ALA A 129 -8.64 -3.84 6.09
C ALA A 129 -9.23 -2.44 6.30
N GLU A 130 -8.94 -1.76 7.42
CA GLU A 130 -9.35 -0.38 7.70
C GLU A 130 -8.82 0.60 6.63
N SER A 131 -7.58 0.42 6.18
CA SER A 131 -6.99 1.25 5.13
C SER A 131 -7.71 1.06 3.78
N TYR A 132 -8.09 -0.17 3.44
CA TYR A 132 -8.86 -0.46 2.23
C TYR A 132 -10.29 0.09 2.34
N ALA A 133 -10.96 -0.12 3.47
CA ALA A 133 -12.28 0.44 3.73
C ALA A 133 -12.29 1.98 3.61
N THR A 134 -11.25 2.64 4.16
CA THR A 134 -11.10 4.09 4.06
C THR A 134 -10.97 4.56 2.62
N ALA A 135 -10.22 3.85 1.77
CA ALA A 135 -10.08 4.17 0.36
C ALA A 135 -11.38 3.92 -0.41
N LEU A 136 -12.07 2.82 -0.14
CA LEU A 136 -13.35 2.49 -0.77
C LEU A 136 -14.47 3.47 -0.39
N ASN A 137 -14.54 3.90 0.87
CA ASN A 137 -15.47 4.95 1.30
C ASN A 137 -15.22 6.29 0.55
N ALA A 138 -13.97 6.58 0.19
CA ALA A 138 -13.66 7.74 -0.65
C ALA A 138 -14.10 7.53 -2.10
N VAL A 139 -13.98 6.31 -2.64
CA VAL A 139 -14.50 5.95 -3.97
C VAL A 139 -16.03 6.07 -4.02
N GLU A 140 -16.71 5.59 -2.97
CA GLU A 140 -18.16 5.72 -2.84
C GLU A 140 -18.61 7.18 -2.89
N ARG A 141 -17.94 8.07 -2.16
CA ARG A 141 -18.23 9.52 -2.20
C ARG A 141 -17.94 10.14 -3.56
N PHE A 142 -16.90 9.68 -4.25
CA PHE A 142 -16.56 10.13 -5.60
C PHE A 142 -17.60 9.73 -6.63
N LEU A 143 -18.13 8.50 -6.52
CA LEU A 143 -19.09 7.95 -7.50
C LEU A 143 -20.55 8.25 -7.13
N GLY A 144 -20.84 8.58 -5.88
CA GLY A 144 -22.21 8.65 -5.34
C GLY A 144 -22.90 7.29 -5.25
N ARG A 145 -22.16 6.19 -5.42
CA ARG A 145 -22.67 4.81 -5.37
C ARG A 145 -21.62 3.86 -4.80
N ARG A 146 -22.08 2.79 -4.15
CA ARG A 146 -21.23 1.70 -3.60
C ARG A 146 -21.13 0.52 -4.59
N ARG A 147 -20.77 0.83 -5.83
CA ARG A 147 -20.56 -0.14 -6.91
C ARG A 147 -19.55 0.41 -7.90
N LEU A 148 -18.54 -0.41 -8.26
CA LEU A 148 -17.52 -0.07 -9.24
C LEU A 148 -17.05 -1.33 -9.97
N ASP A 149 -17.40 -1.46 -11.26
CA ASP A 149 -16.85 -2.52 -12.10
C ASP A 149 -15.33 -2.28 -12.29
N ILE A 150 -14.52 -3.34 -12.13
CA ILE A 150 -13.06 -3.25 -12.26
C ILE A 150 -12.61 -2.70 -13.62
N ASN A 151 -13.42 -2.90 -14.66
CA ASN A 151 -13.17 -2.39 -16.01
C ASN A 151 -13.44 -0.89 -16.15
N GLU A 152 -14.17 -0.27 -15.24
CA GLU A 152 -14.34 1.18 -15.19
C GLU A 152 -13.05 1.88 -14.72
N ILE A 153 -12.16 1.17 -14.00
CA ILE A 153 -10.93 1.74 -13.47
C ILE A 153 -9.91 1.90 -14.60
N THR A 154 -9.90 3.07 -15.21
CA THR A 154 -8.92 3.47 -16.24
C THR A 154 -7.91 4.47 -15.66
N GLY A 155 -6.81 4.72 -16.38
CA GLY A 155 -5.88 5.79 -15.98
C GLY A 155 -6.54 7.17 -15.89
N THR A 156 -7.55 7.45 -16.72
CA THR A 156 -8.35 8.67 -16.67
C THR A 156 -9.24 8.69 -15.41
N TRP A 157 -9.88 7.56 -15.08
CA TRP A 157 -10.67 7.43 -13.87
C TRP A 157 -9.80 7.70 -12.62
N VAL A 158 -8.60 7.11 -12.55
CA VAL A 158 -7.67 7.32 -11.43
C VAL A 158 -7.25 8.78 -11.29
N ARG A 159 -6.98 9.49 -12.40
CA ARG A 159 -6.68 10.93 -12.38
C ARG A 159 -7.87 11.74 -11.84
N ARG A 160 -9.08 11.49 -12.33
CA ARG A 160 -10.29 12.17 -11.85
C ARG A 160 -10.56 11.92 -10.38
N PHE A 161 -10.33 10.70 -9.90
CA PHE A 161 -10.46 10.37 -8.49
C PHE A 161 -9.40 11.09 -7.63
N ARG A 162 -8.17 11.19 -8.11
CA ARG A 162 -7.13 11.99 -7.45
C ARG A 162 -7.54 13.46 -7.35
N ASP A 163 -7.99 14.06 -8.45
CA ASP A 163 -8.42 15.45 -8.49
C ASP A 163 -9.62 15.70 -7.56
N PHE A 164 -10.54 14.73 -7.46
CA PHE A 164 -11.61 14.76 -6.46
C PHE A 164 -11.05 14.77 -5.04
N LEU A 165 -10.09 13.90 -4.71
CA LEU A 165 -9.50 13.86 -3.37
C LEU A 165 -8.76 15.17 -3.02
N GLU A 166 -8.12 15.82 -3.99
CA GLU A 166 -7.44 17.10 -3.81
C GLU A 166 -8.44 18.22 -3.49
N ASN A 167 -9.63 18.17 -4.05
CA ASN A 167 -10.64 19.21 -3.98
C ASN A 167 -11.89 18.84 -3.14
N GLU A 168 -11.91 17.64 -2.56
CA GLU A 168 -13.07 17.15 -1.79
C GLU A 168 -13.46 18.16 -0.71
N PRO A 169 -14.76 18.53 -0.59
CA PRO A 169 -15.25 19.41 0.47
C PRO A 169 -14.90 18.87 1.86
N ALA A 170 -14.85 19.74 2.84
CA ALA A 170 -14.67 19.34 4.22
C ALA A 170 -15.78 18.39 4.65
N LEU A 171 -15.40 17.24 5.22
CA LEU A 171 -16.37 16.26 5.70
C LEU A 171 -16.96 16.71 7.02
N THR A 172 -18.28 16.79 7.09
CA THR A 172 -19.05 17.12 8.28
C THR A 172 -19.62 15.84 8.89
N GLY A 173 -19.50 15.65 10.20
CA GLY A 173 -20.10 14.53 10.89
C GLY A 173 -21.54 14.80 11.30
N GLU A 174 -22.21 13.75 11.78
CA GLU A 174 -23.63 13.79 12.22
C GLU A 174 -23.93 14.89 13.27
N LYS A 175 -22.92 15.33 14.04
CA LYS A 175 -23.03 16.38 15.05
C LYS A 175 -22.66 17.79 14.51
N GLY A 176 -22.59 17.96 13.19
CA GLY A 176 -22.25 19.25 12.59
C GLY A 176 -20.76 19.65 12.69
N ASN A 177 -19.92 18.88 13.38
CA ASN A 177 -18.50 19.15 13.51
C ASN A 177 -17.76 18.82 12.21
N THR A 178 -16.99 19.76 11.71
CA THR A 178 -16.13 19.54 10.54
C THR A 178 -14.95 18.65 10.92
N TYR A 179 -14.90 17.43 10.38
CA TYR A 179 -13.85 16.46 10.74
C TYR A 179 -12.54 16.66 10.01
N LYS A 180 -12.57 17.25 8.84
CA LYS A 180 -11.37 17.35 7.97
C LYS A 180 -11.34 18.67 7.25
N LYS A 181 -10.14 19.20 7.06
CA LYS A 181 -9.88 20.33 6.16
C LYS A 181 -10.32 19.98 4.74
N LYS A 182 -10.70 20.99 3.96
CA LYS A 182 -10.97 20.86 2.53
C LYS A 182 -9.78 20.22 1.81
N GLY A 183 -10.06 19.21 1.00
CA GLY A 183 -9.04 18.47 0.26
C GLY A 183 -8.17 17.57 1.13
N LYS A 184 -7.42 16.70 0.48
CA LYS A 184 -6.47 15.78 1.13
C LYS A 184 -5.04 16.13 0.72
N GLY A 185 -4.14 16.03 1.67
CA GLY A 185 -2.71 16.17 1.37
C GLY A 185 -2.17 15.02 0.54
N THR A 186 -1.09 15.27 -0.19
CA THR A 186 -0.42 14.32 -1.12
C THR A 186 -0.17 12.94 -0.52
N ARG A 187 0.19 12.88 0.77
CA ARG A 187 0.42 11.60 1.48
C ARG A 187 -0.86 10.78 1.63
N ALA A 188 -1.97 11.40 1.99
CA ALA A 188 -3.25 10.71 2.13
C ALA A 188 -3.73 10.21 0.77
N ILE A 189 -3.65 11.04 -0.27
CA ILE A 189 -3.98 10.67 -1.66
C ILE A 189 -3.15 9.48 -2.11
N GLY A 190 -1.83 9.52 -1.89
CA GLY A 190 -0.94 8.41 -2.20
C GLY A 190 -1.34 7.11 -1.50
N SER A 191 -1.78 7.18 -0.23
CA SER A 191 -2.25 6.01 0.52
C SER A 191 -3.55 5.44 -0.05
N TYR A 192 -4.53 6.28 -0.39
CA TYR A 192 -5.78 5.83 -1.03
C TYR A 192 -5.53 5.14 -2.37
N LEU A 193 -4.73 5.77 -3.23
CA LEU A 193 -4.39 5.20 -4.54
C LEU A 193 -3.56 3.92 -4.41
N ALA A 194 -2.67 3.82 -3.42
CA ALA A 194 -1.91 2.61 -3.15
C ALA A 194 -2.81 1.45 -2.69
N SER A 195 -3.81 1.72 -1.83
CA SER A 195 -4.80 0.74 -1.41
C SER A 195 -5.63 0.21 -2.59
N LEU A 196 -6.12 1.11 -3.45
CA LEU A 196 -6.87 0.73 -4.65
C LEU A 196 -6.00 -0.06 -5.64
N ARG A 197 -4.75 0.35 -5.84
CA ARG A 197 -3.79 -0.40 -6.67
C ARG A 197 -3.56 -1.81 -6.13
N ALA A 198 -3.44 -1.96 -4.81
CA ALA A 198 -3.25 -3.27 -4.20
C ALA A 198 -4.46 -4.18 -4.43
N LEU A 199 -5.68 -3.69 -4.24
CA LEU A 199 -6.91 -4.43 -4.53
C LEU A 199 -7.03 -4.80 -6.00
N HIS A 200 -6.78 -3.86 -6.91
CA HIS A 200 -6.80 -4.10 -8.35
C HIS A 200 -5.78 -5.15 -8.77
N ASN A 201 -4.56 -5.09 -8.24
CA ASN A 201 -3.52 -6.09 -8.52
C ASN A 201 -3.86 -7.46 -7.95
N GLN A 202 -4.48 -7.54 -6.77
CA GLN A 202 -4.97 -8.80 -6.21
C GLN A 202 -6.04 -9.43 -7.11
N ALA A 203 -6.99 -8.63 -7.61
CA ALA A 203 -7.99 -9.10 -8.55
C ALA A 203 -7.33 -9.63 -9.84
N ARG A 204 -6.37 -8.90 -10.40
CA ARG A 204 -5.61 -9.38 -11.57
C ARG A 204 -4.91 -10.71 -11.31
N ASN A 205 -4.24 -10.85 -10.18
CA ASN A 205 -3.52 -12.07 -9.83
C ASN A 205 -4.43 -13.29 -9.59
N ILE A 206 -5.69 -13.06 -9.22
CA ILE A 206 -6.66 -14.14 -8.97
C ILE A 206 -7.37 -14.56 -10.26
N TYR A 207 -7.73 -13.60 -11.09
CA TYR A 207 -8.58 -13.85 -12.26
C TYR A 207 -7.80 -13.96 -13.57
N ASN A 208 -6.62 -13.39 -13.69
CA ASN A 208 -5.76 -13.64 -14.84
C ASN A 208 -4.93 -14.91 -14.60
N ASP A 209 -4.77 -15.68 -15.65
CA ASP A 209 -3.97 -16.90 -15.66
C ASP A 209 -2.92 -16.80 -16.79
N ASP A 210 -1.67 -16.59 -16.38
CA ASP A 210 -0.56 -16.44 -17.31
C ASP A 210 -0.20 -17.79 -17.99
N ASP A 211 -0.46 -18.93 -17.32
CA ASP A 211 -0.17 -20.26 -17.85
C ASP A 211 -1.10 -20.63 -19.00
N THR A 212 -2.37 -20.27 -18.91
CA THR A 212 -3.36 -20.49 -19.99
C THR A 212 -3.47 -19.32 -20.94
N GLY A 213 -2.81 -18.18 -20.63
CA GLY A 213 -2.93 -16.94 -21.38
C GLY A 213 -4.29 -16.25 -21.24
N THR A 214 -5.09 -16.62 -20.25
CA THR A 214 -6.41 -16.04 -19.99
C THR A 214 -6.27 -14.74 -19.23
N ILE A 215 -6.60 -13.61 -19.87
CA ILE A 215 -6.48 -12.27 -19.27
C ILE A 215 -7.87 -11.63 -19.20
N TYR A 216 -8.51 -11.72 -18.04
CA TYR A 216 -9.80 -11.07 -17.78
C TYR A 216 -9.66 -9.57 -17.42
N ILE A 217 -8.59 -9.19 -16.75
CA ILE A 217 -8.32 -7.81 -16.30
C ILE A 217 -7.02 -7.33 -16.96
N PRO A 218 -7.06 -6.84 -18.21
CA PRO A 218 -5.86 -6.48 -18.97
C PRO A 218 -5.23 -5.14 -18.55
N ARG A 219 -6.02 -4.23 -17.97
CA ARG A 219 -5.60 -2.86 -17.69
C ARG A 219 -4.70 -2.76 -16.47
N GLN A 220 -3.74 -1.82 -16.53
CA GLN A 220 -2.88 -1.41 -15.42
C GLN A 220 -3.02 0.10 -15.17
N PRO A 221 -4.16 0.54 -14.61
CA PRO A 221 -4.51 1.96 -14.52
C PRO A 221 -3.63 2.75 -13.55
N PHE A 222 -2.92 2.07 -12.65
CA PHE A 222 -2.02 2.68 -11.66
C PHE A 222 -0.55 2.68 -12.11
N SER A 223 -0.29 2.91 -13.40
CA SER A 223 1.07 2.99 -13.96
C SER A 223 1.87 4.15 -13.35
N LYS A 224 3.19 4.19 -13.64
CA LYS A 224 4.10 5.22 -13.13
C LYS A 224 3.56 6.64 -13.41
N GLY A 225 3.57 7.49 -12.36
CA GLY A 225 3.16 8.90 -12.46
C GLY A 225 1.71 9.20 -12.08
N VAL A 226 0.84 8.21 -11.97
CA VAL A 226 -0.56 8.41 -11.53
C VAL A 226 -0.63 8.56 -10.00
N ILE A 227 0.17 7.79 -9.26
CA ILE A 227 0.28 7.92 -7.81
C ILE A 227 1.34 8.99 -7.51
N PRO A 228 0.99 10.07 -6.78
CA PRO A 228 1.93 11.13 -6.48
C PRO A 228 3.10 10.61 -5.63
N ARG A 229 4.30 11.16 -5.88
CA ARG A 229 5.44 10.88 -5.02
C ARG A 229 5.13 11.38 -3.61
N GLN A 230 5.43 10.54 -2.62
CA GLN A 230 5.28 10.93 -1.22
C GLN A 230 6.27 12.07 -0.91
N PRO A 231 5.83 13.14 -0.25
CA PRO A 231 6.75 14.16 0.24
C PRO A 231 7.70 13.54 1.26
N VAL A 232 8.95 14.01 1.26
CA VAL A 232 9.91 13.63 2.28
C VAL A 232 9.31 13.94 3.65
N THR A 233 9.36 12.97 4.55
CA THR A 233 8.85 13.17 5.91
C THR A 233 9.86 14.02 6.67
N GLU A 234 9.45 15.17 7.17
CA GLU A 234 10.24 15.90 8.15
C GLU A 234 10.45 15.02 9.38
N HIS A 235 11.69 15.00 9.84
CA HIS A 235 12.05 14.19 11.00
C HIS A 235 11.47 14.85 12.26
N ARG A 236 10.68 14.08 13.00
CA ARG A 236 10.12 14.49 14.31
C ARG A 236 11.15 14.21 15.39
N VAL A 237 12.14 15.06 15.50
CA VAL A 237 13.30 14.86 16.35
C VAL A 237 13.37 15.95 17.41
N LEU A 238 13.64 15.56 18.64
CA LEU A 238 14.04 16.43 19.73
C LEU A 238 15.55 16.34 19.93
N SER A 239 16.16 17.46 20.27
CA SER A 239 17.56 17.55 20.70
C SER A 239 17.77 16.91 22.06
N VAL A 240 19.03 16.65 22.43
CA VAL A 240 19.41 16.16 23.75
C VAL A 240 18.86 17.06 24.87
N ALA A 241 18.94 18.38 24.70
CA ALA A 241 18.45 19.35 25.66
C ALA A 241 16.91 19.28 25.84
N GLU A 242 16.17 19.13 24.75
CA GLU A 242 14.71 19.00 24.79
C GLU A 242 14.26 17.69 25.46
N ILE A 243 14.95 16.57 25.18
CA ILE A 243 14.68 15.30 25.88
C ILE A 243 14.99 15.42 27.38
N HIS A 244 16.10 16.08 27.73
CA HIS A 244 16.45 16.34 29.13
C HIS A 244 15.36 17.21 29.80
N ALA A 245 14.92 18.30 29.17
CA ALA A 245 13.88 19.15 29.70
C ALA A 245 12.55 18.40 29.92
N LEU A 246 12.16 17.53 28.99
CA LEU A 246 11.01 16.64 29.18
C LEU A 246 11.21 15.71 30.38
N MET A 247 12.39 15.12 30.52
CA MET A 247 12.72 14.20 31.61
C MET A 247 12.56 14.84 32.99
N ILE A 248 13.02 16.09 33.16
CA ILE A 248 12.97 16.81 34.45
C ILE A 248 11.64 17.53 34.71
N THR A 249 10.78 17.65 33.70
CA THR A 249 9.45 18.27 33.87
C THR A 249 8.62 17.49 34.89
N LYS A 250 7.95 18.19 35.78
CA LYS A 250 7.14 17.63 36.88
C LYS A 250 5.65 17.95 36.65
N PRO A 251 4.90 17.17 35.90
CA PRO A 251 3.47 17.32 35.80
C PRO A 251 2.77 17.00 37.11
N LYS A 252 1.52 17.43 37.26
CA LYS A 252 0.71 17.10 38.44
C LYS A 252 0.61 15.57 38.62
N PRO A 253 0.91 15.06 39.83
CA PRO A 253 0.81 13.62 40.12
C PRO A 253 -0.57 13.04 39.79
N GLY A 254 -0.61 11.83 39.24
CA GLY A 254 -1.82 11.14 38.80
C GLY A 254 -2.48 11.73 37.54
N SER A 255 -1.90 12.76 36.94
CA SER A 255 -2.44 13.39 35.74
C SER A 255 -2.10 12.62 34.46
N ARG A 256 -2.88 12.87 33.41
CA ARG A 256 -2.59 12.36 32.06
C ARG A 256 -1.22 12.88 31.54
N ALA A 257 -0.84 14.07 31.93
CA ALA A 257 0.43 14.66 31.54
C ALA A 257 1.61 13.88 32.17
N GLU A 258 1.53 13.50 33.45
CA GLU A 258 2.54 12.66 34.08
C GLU A 258 2.66 11.31 33.40
N MET A 259 1.55 10.59 33.23
CA MET A 259 1.51 9.33 32.50
C MET A 259 2.15 9.46 31.10
N ALA A 260 1.80 10.51 30.35
CA ALA A 260 2.28 10.71 29.00
C ALA A 260 3.78 10.98 28.95
N LYS A 261 4.31 11.80 29.89
CA LYS A 261 5.75 12.02 30.05
C LYS A 261 6.47 10.71 30.37
N ASP A 262 5.96 9.95 31.34
CA ASP A 262 6.59 8.72 31.77
C ASP A 262 6.57 7.68 30.63
N MET A 263 5.47 7.54 29.88
CA MET A 263 5.43 6.64 28.70
C MET A 263 6.35 7.10 27.57
N PHE A 264 6.52 8.40 27.36
CA PHE A 264 7.49 8.92 26.41
C PHE A 264 8.93 8.57 26.84
N MET A 265 9.27 8.80 28.11
CA MET A 265 10.59 8.49 28.65
C MET A 265 10.86 6.99 28.70
N LEU A 266 9.84 6.16 28.99
CA LEU A 266 9.95 4.70 28.92
C LEU A 266 10.23 4.25 27.48
N SER A 267 9.48 4.75 26.52
CA SER A 267 9.72 4.49 25.09
C SER A 267 11.16 4.86 24.71
N PHE A 268 11.58 6.08 25.06
CA PHE A 268 12.92 6.58 24.75
C PHE A 268 14.02 5.69 25.37
N SER A 269 13.91 5.36 26.67
CA SER A 269 14.86 4.52 27.39
C SER A 269 14.96 3.09 26.82
N LEU A 270 13.87 2.60 26.23
CA LEU A 270 13.80 1.30 25.57
C LEU A 270 14.00 1.43 24.05
N ALA A 271 15.03 2.19 23.62
CA ALA A 271 15.44 2.35 22.23
C ALA A 271 14.28 2.80 21.29
N GLY A 272 13.35 3.62 21.78
CA GLY A 272 12.22 4.09 21.01
C GLY A 272 11.14 3.02 20.75
N THR A 273 10.92 2.14 21.70
CA THR A 273 9.83 1.14 21.66
C THR A 273 8.48 1.81 21.43
N ASN A 274 7.70 1.31 20.46
CA ASN A 274 6.41 1.94 20.12
C ASN A 274 5.38 1.75 21.24
N THR A 275 4.45 2.69 21.35
CA THR A 275 3.38 2.63 22.36
C THR A 275 2.48 1.41 22.24
N VAL A 276 2.31 0.86 21.04
CA VAL A 276 1.56 -0.40 20.84
C VAL A 276 2.30 -1.59 21.47
N ASP A 277 3.60 -1.61 21.35
CA ASP A 277 4.43 -2.65 21.96
C ASP A 277 4.42 -2.48 23.48
N LEU A 278 4.61 -1.25 24.02
CA LEU A 278 4.50 -0.97 25.46
C LEU A 278 3.16 -1.41 26.05
N TYR A 279 2.06 -1.23 25.31
CA TYR A 279 0.72 -1.64 25.75
C TYR A 279 0.59 -3.16 25.89
N GLN A 280 1.31 -3.92 25.06
CA GLN A 280 1.22 -5.38 24.98
C GLN A 280 2.24 -6.12 25.82
N LEU A 281 3.27 -5.43 26.36
CA LEU A 281 4.30 -6.04 27.20
C LEU A 281 3.68 -6.82 28.36
N LYS A 282 4.26 -7.98 28.65
CA LYS A 282 3.87 -8.87 29.75
C LYS A 282 4.93 -8.90 30.83
N LYS A 283 4.53 -9.23 32.04
CA LYS A 283 5.48 -9.42 33.15
C LYS A 283 6.51 -10.52 32.87
N SER A 284 6.10 -11.55 32.11
CA SER A 284 6.98 -12.63 31.65
C SER A 284 8.04 -12.20 30.63
N ASP A 285 7.90 -11.03 30.04
CA ASP A 285 8.85 -10.53 29.03
C ASP A 285 10.11 -9.93 29.70
N ILE A 286 10.09 -9.71 31.01
CA ILE A 286 11.23 -9.25 31.78
C ILE A 286 11.84 -10.44 32.57
N VAL A 287 13.14 -10.66 32.35
CA VAL A 287 13.95 -11.61 33.08
C VAL A 287 15.23 -10.91 33.54
N GLY A 288 15.35 -10.69 34.85
CA GLY A 288 16.42 -9.85 35.38
C GLY A 288 16.29 -8.41 34.95
N ASP A 289 17.32 -7.88 34.31
CA ASP A 289 17.36 -6.53 33.73
C ASP A 289 17.13 -6.52 32.22
N LEU A 290 16.68 -7.64 31.63
CA LEU A 290 16.43 -7.77 30.20
C LEU A 290 14.95 -7.87 29.90
N LEU A 291 14.49 -7.07 28.91
CA LEU A 291 13.17 -7.10 28.34
C LEU A 291 13.24 -7.76 26.96
N THR A 292 12.58 -8.89 26.78
CA THR A 292 12.49 -9.60 25.50
C THR A 292 11.03 -9.69 25.02
N TYR A 293 10.74 -9.16 23.84
CA TYR A 293 9.40 -9.22 23.29
C TYR A 293 9.42 -9.33 21.76
N ASP A 294 8.30 -9.77 21.17
CA ASP A 294 8.07 -9.85 19.75
C ASP A 294 7.30 -8.60 19.31
N ARG A 295 7.81 -7.87 18.30
CA ARG A 295 7.25 -6.58 17.89
C ARG A 295 5.91 -6.73 17.18
N ALA A 296 4.83 -6.20 17.76
CA ALA A 296 3.45 -6.36 17.32
C ALA A 296 3.18 -6.03 15.85
N LYS A 297 3.90 -5.09 15.25
CA LYS A 297 3.67 -4.67 13.86
C LYS A 297 4.19 -5.67 12.82
N THR A 298 5.17 -6.49 13.15
CA THR A 298 5.98 -7.26 12.19
C THR A 298 6.19 -8.71 12.57
N ASP A 299 5.72 -9.16 13.73
CA ASP A 299 5.85 -10.53 14.22
C ASP A 299 5.30 -11.58 13.25
N SER A 300 4.10 -11.35 12.69
CA SER A 300 3.45 -12.26 11.76
C SER A 300 4.09 -12.32 10.36
N ARG A 301 4.98 -11.37 10.03
CA ARG A 301 5.59 -11.24 8.70
C ARG A 301 7.05 -11.66 8.65
N ARG A 302 7.65 -11.89 9.80
CA ARG A 302 9.07 -12.23 9.94
C ARG A 302 9.25 -13.61 10.53
N TYR A 303 10.20 -14.37 9.99
CA TYR A 303 10.55 -15.71 10.49
C TYR A 303 11.09 -15.67 11.93
N ASP A 304 11.78 -14.56 12.33
CA ASP A 304 12.32 -14.32 13.66
C ASP A 304 11.30 -13.68 14.62
N LYS A 305 10.02 -13.61 14.21
CA LYS A 305 8.91 -12.95 14.95
C LYS A 305 9.20 -11.51 15.34
N ALA A 306 10.16 -10.88 14.69
CA ALA A 306 10.66 -9.56 15.03
C ALA A 306 11.06 -9.43 16.52
N ARG A 307 11.66 -10.49 17.08
CA ARG A 307 12.10 -10.54 18.49
C ARG A 307 13.23 -9.56 18.73
N ILE A 308 13.16 -8.86 19.86
CA ILE A 308 14.20 -7.96 20.33
C ILE A 308 14.40 -8.13 21.83
N THR A 309 15.68 -8.02 22.26
CA THR A 309 16.05 -8.00 23.68
C THR A 309 16.72 -6.68 24.00
N LEU A 310 16.15 -5.93 24.93
CA LEU A 310 16.62 -4.63 25.38
C LEU A 310 17.01 -4.70 26.84
N LYS A 311 17.95 -3.87 27.26
CA LYS A 311 18.23 -3.67 28.68
C LYS A 311 17.18 -2.75 29.30
N VAL A 312 16.79 -3.01 30.53
CA VAL A 312 15.87 -2.16 31.31
C VAL A 312 16.73 -1.24 32.18
N PRO A 313 17.04 0.00 31.76
CA PRO A 313 17.85 0.90 32.55
C PRO A 313 17.07 1.40 33.78
N PRO A 314 17.75 1.94 34.81
CA PRO A 314 17.14 2.37 36.08
C PRO A 314 15.93 3.27 35.90
N LEU A 315 15.97 4.25 35.00
CA LEU A 315 14.85 5.12 34.68
C LEU A 315 13.62 4.35 34.15
N ALA A 316 13.84 3.38 33.27
CA ALA A 316 12.76 2.53 32.79
C ALA A 316 12.19 1.65 33.88
N ALA A 317 13.05 1.06 34.74
CA ALA A 317 12.63 0.23 35.87
C ALA A 317 11.75 1.03 36.87
N GLU A 318 12.13 2.28 37.19
CA GLU A 318 11.35 3.17 38.04
C GLU A 318 9.98 3.42 37.46
N ILE A 319 9.90 3.78 36.16
CA ILE A 319 8.61 4.01 35.48
C ILE A 319 7.76 2.74 35.45
N ILE A 320 8.34 1.60 35.11
CA ILE A 320 7.64 0.32 35.10
C ILE A 320 7.07 0.02 36.48
N SER A 321 7.83 0.18 37.57
CA SER A 321 7.37 -0.09 38.94
C SER A 321 6.16 0.79 39.32
N ARG A 322 6.15 2.05 38.87
CA ARG A 322 5.04 3.01 39.13
C ARG A 322 3.73 2.60 38.44
N TYR A 323 3.83 1.95 37.30
CA TYR A 323 2.66 1.60 36.48
C TYR A 323 2.45 0.10 36.32
N THR A 324 3.06 -0.71 37.17
CA THR A 324 2.86 -2.16 37.15
C THR A 324 1.38 -2.51 37.40
N GLY A 325 0.81 -3.33 36.52
CA GLY A 325 -0.56 -3.81 36.64
C GLY A 325 -0.67 -5.04 37.56
N GLU A 326 -1.88 -5.38 37.98
CA GLU A 326 -2.13 -6.62 38.77
C GLU A 326 -2.18 -7.86 37.88
N GLY A 327 -2.60 -7.71 36.62
CA GLY A 327 -2.78 -8.77 35.64
C GLY A 327 -1.48 -9.34 35.06
N LYS A 328 -1.59 -10.00 33.93
CA LYS A 328 -0.46 -10.57 33.15
C LYS A 328 0.38 -9.50 32.45
N GLN A 329 -0.25 -8.37 32.13
CA GLN A 329 0.43 -7.28 31.44
C GLN A 329 1.42 -6.57 32.37
N LEU A 330 2.50 -6.07 31.78
CA LEU A 330 3.55 -5.36 32.50
C LEU A 330 3.01 -4.05 33.10
N LEU A 331 2.24 -3.32 32.29
CA LEU A 331 1.68 -2.01 32.65
C LEU A 331 0.17 -2.09 32.86
N CYS A 332 -0.36 -1.37 33.83
CA CYS A 332 -1.80 -1.33 34.17
C CYS A 332 -2.70 -0.71 33.10
N PHE A 333 -2.16 -0.30 31.96
CA PHE A 333 -2.92 0.43 30.94
C PHE A 333 -3.82 -0.47 30.11
N ALA A 334 -3.54 -1.77 30.02
CA ALA A 334 -4.45 -2.73 29.40
C ALA A 334 -5.80 -2.82 30.12
N ASP A 335 -5.83 -2.53 31.43
CA ASP A 335 -7.05 -2.51 32.24
C ASP A 335 -7.81 -1.18 32.13
N ARG A 336 -7.10 -0.09 31.74
CA ARG A 336 -7.65 1.28 31.67
C ARG A 336 -8.13 1.68 30.29
N TYR A 337 -7.52 1.16 29.25
CA TYR A 337 -7.80 1.52 27.86
C TYR A 337 -8.28 0.31 27.09
N ARG A 338 -9.29 0.50 26.26
CA ARG A 338 -9.89 -0.57 25.48
C ARG A 338 -8.89 -1.25 24.52
N ASN A 339 -7.92 -0.49 24.02
CA ASN A 339 -6.92 -0.96 23.06
C ASN A 339 -5.71 -0.01 23.02
N ALA A 340 -4.64 -0.46 22.34
CA ALA A 340 -3.41 0.30 22.18
C ALA A 340 -3.60 1.65 21.45
N HIS A 341 -4.60 1.78 20.59
CA HIS A 341 -4.90 3.03 19.89
C HIS A 341 -5.42 4.11 20.86
N ASP A 342 -6.36 3.75 21.75
CA ASP A 342 -6.90 4.65 22.76
C ASP A 342 -5.82 5.04 23.78
N PHE A 343 -4.98 4.10 24.16
CA PHE A 343 -3.80 4.36 25.00
C PHE A 343 -2.85 5.38 24.34
N ASN A 344 -2.45 5.14 23.08
CA ASN A 344 -1.59 6.05 22.33
C ASN A 344 -2.23 7.45 22.15
N ARG A 345 -3.55 7.51 21.94
CA ARG A 345 -4.29 8.77 21.87
C ARG A 345 -4.23 9.53 23.19
N ALA A 346 -4.36 8.83 24.33
CA ALA A 346 -4.26 9.45 25.65
C ALA A 346 -2.85 9.99 25.93
N ILE A 347 -1.81 9.25 25.53
CA ILE A 347 -0.42 9.72 25.60
C ILE A 347 -0.24 10.99 24.77
N ASN A 348 -0.64 11.01 23.52
CA ASN A 348 -0.46 12.16 22.63
C ASN A 348 -1.24 13.41 23.12
N LEU A 349 -2.39 13.22 23.74
CA LEU A 349 -3.11 14.33 24.40
C LEU A 349 -2.37 14.85 25.63
N GLY A 350 -1.79 13.95 26.42
CA GLY A 350 -1.00 14.34 27.60
C GLY A 350 0.31 15.03 27.22
N LEU A 351 0.98 14.58 26.17
CA LEU A 351 2.25 15.19 25.69
C LEU A 351 2.07 16.64 25.25
N LYS A 352 0.91 17.04 24.73
CA LYS A 352 0.61 18.45 24.46
C LYS A 352 0.64 19.31 25.73
N ALA A 353 0.07 18.78 26.82
CA ALA A 353 0.13 19.47 28.11
C ALA A 353 1.55 19.48 28.69
N VAL A 354 2.33 18.39 28.52
CA VAL A 354 3.74 18.33 28.93
C VAL A 354 4.56 19.38 28.21
N ALA A 355 4.38 19.54 26.89
CA ALA A 355 5.08 20.57 26.11
C ALA A 355 4.84 21.99 26.66
N SER A 356 3.62 22.26 27.15
CA SER A 356 3.29 23.57 27.79
C SER A 356 3.85 23.71 29.21
N LEU A 357 4.15 22.61 29.88
CA LEU A 357 4.69 22.60 31.24
C LEU A 357 6.22 22.63 31.26
N THR A 358 6.88 22.37 30.15
CA THR A 358 8.33 22.34 30.05
C THR A 358 8.89 23.73 30.35
N ALA A 359 9.57 23.85 31.46
CA ALA A 359 9.89 25.12 32.12
C ALA A 359 10.97 25.96 31.42
N ASP A 360 11.57 25.44 30.35
CA ASP A 360 12.58 26.17 29.61
C ASP A 360 11.94 26.93 28.44
N SER A 361 11.75 28.21 28.64
CA SER A 361 11.14 29.12 27.65
C SER A 361 11.96 29.24 26.36
N GLU A 362 13.23 28.84 26.38
CA GLU A 362 14.08 28.81 25.19
C GLU A 362 13.80 27.56 24.32
N LEU A 363 13.23 26.50 24.92
CA LEU A 363 12.89 25.27 24.25
C LEU A 363 11.41 25.30 23.80
N LYS A 364 11.16 25.74 22.60
CA LYS A 364 9.82 25.98 22.04
C LYS A 364 9.04 24.70 21.68
N LEU A 365 8.89 23.77 22.64
CA LEU A 365 8.20 22.50 22.42
C LEU A 365 6.72 22.65 22.03
N THR A 366 6.10 23.79 22.35
CA THR A 366 4.73 24.12 21.92
C THR A 366 4.64 24.57 20.47
N GLU A 367 5.75 25.00 19.87
CA GLU A 367 5.82 25.47 18.48
C GLU A 367 6.15 24.34 17.48
N LEU A 368 6.34 23.10 17.95
CA LEU A 368 6.63 21.97 17.09
C LEU A 368 5.52 21.74 16.06
N ASP A 369 5.88 21.61 14.80
CA ASP A 369 4.99 21.19 13.70
C ASP A 369 5.52 19.90 13.05
N PRO A 370 4.83 18.79 13.17
CA PRO A 370 3.59 18.58 13.94
C PRO A 370 3.83 18.59 15.46
N PRO A 371 2.77 18.81 16.26
CA PRO A 371 2.87 18.85 17.73
C PRO A 371 3.49 17.57 18.31
N LEU A 372 4.09 17.71 19.50
CA LEU A 372 4.74 16.61 20.21
C LEU A 372 3.83 15.37 20.34
N THR A 373 4.34 14.22 19.93
CA THR A 373 3.67 12.91 20.02
C THR A 373 4.65 11.85 20.53
N SER A 374 4.12 10.69 20.94
CA SER A 374 4.93 9.53 21.37
C SER A 374 5.97 9.09 20.34
N TYR A 375 5.73 9.35 19.06
CA TYR A 375 6.62 8.94 17.98
C TYR A 375 7.94 9.74 17.94
N TYR A 376 7.97 10.93 18.53
CA TYR A 376 9.21 11.68 18.73
C TYR A 376 10.24 10.92 19.56
N ALA A 377 9.83 10.12 20.55
CA ALA A 377 10.75 9.33 21.36
C ALA A 377 11.65 8.45 20.49
N ARG A 378 11.05 7.73 19.55
CA ARG A 378 11.76 6.82 18.65
C ARG A 378 12.67 7.54 17.66
N HIS A 379 12.18 8.61 17.04
CA HIS A 379 13.01 9.39 16.10
C HIS A 379 14.17 10.10 16.79
N SER A 380 13.93 10.65 17.97
CA SER A 380 14.96 11.32 18.74
C SER A 380 16.02 10.34 19.22
N TRP A 381 15.62 9.18 19.74
CA TRP A 381 16.56 8.15 20.14
C TRP A 381 17.49 7.77 18.97
N ALA A 382 16.92 7.44 17.82
CA ALA A 382 17.69 7.05 16.64
C ALA A 382 18.64 8.15 16.16
N THR A 383 18.18 9.40 16.16
CA THR A 383 18.97 10.53 15.72
C THR A 383 20.09 10.86 16.70
N ILE A 384 19.81 10.85 18.00
CA ILE A 384 20.83 11.06 19.05
C ILE A 384 21.86 9.94 19.00
N ALA A 385 21.42 8.68 18.93
CA ALA A 385 22.30 7.52 18.81
C ALA A 385 23.26 7.68 17.61
N ARG A 386 22.74 8.01 16.44
CA ARG A 386 23.54 8.12 15.22
C ARG A 386 24.41 9.37 15.18
N ASN A 387 23.80 10.53 15.42
CA ASN A 387 24.41 11.82 15.11
C ASN A 387 25.21 12.40 16.28
N VAL A 388 24.78 12.16 17.52
CA VAL A 388 25.44 12.67 18.72
C VAL A 388 26.38 11.60 19.28
N CYS A 389 25.86 10.40 19.59
CA CYS A 389 26.63 9.31 20.18
C CYS A 389 27.52 8.57 19.19
N ARG A 390 27.41 8.84 17.87
CA ARG A 390 28.21 8.22 16.80
C ARG A 390 28.14 6.68 16.79
N ILE A 391 26.98 6.13 17.14
CA ILE A 391 26.71 4.69 17.03
C ILE A 391 26.56 4.35 15.53
N ASP A 392 27.08 3.20 15.14
CA ASP A 392 26.97 2.74 13.76
C ASP A 392 25.53 2.54 13.32
N PHE A 393 25.30 2.60 12.01
CA PHE A 393 23.96 2.55 11.43
C PHE A 393 23.28 1.20 11.64
N ASP A 394 24.03 0.12 11.63
CA ASP A 394 23.49 -1.24 11.75
C ASP A 394 23.02 -1.50 13.17
N THR A 395 23.81 -1.07 14.17
CA THR A 395 23.39 -1.11 15.59
C THR A 395 22.13 -0.28 15.82
N VAL A 396 22.03 0.94 15.25
CA VAL A 396 20.81 1.75 15.36
C VAL A 396 19.62 1.05 14.70
N ASN A 397 19.77 0.49 13.51
CA ASN A 397 18.70 -0.25 12.85
C ASN A 397 18.29 -1.51 13.61
N ALA A 398 19.27 -2.25 14.17
CA ALA A 398 19.01 -3.42 15.00
C ALA A 398 18.21 -3.03 16.26
N ALA A 399 18.59 -1.95 16.94
CA ALA A 399 17.89 -1.42 18.12
C ALA A 399 16.45 -0.98 17.78
N LEU A 400 16.25 -0.42 16.59
CA LEU A 400 14.92 -0.11 16.06
C LEU A 400 14.17 -1.34 15.53
N ASN A 401 14.78 -2.50 15.54
CA ASN A 401 14.24 -3.73 14.95
C ASN A 401 13.81 -3.57 13.49
N HIS A 402 14.61 -2.81 12.70
CA HIS A 402 14.45 -2.70 11.26
C HIS A 402 15.20 -3.83 10.57
N VAL A 403 14.62 -4.37 9.48
CA VAL A 403 15.29 -5.37 8.62
C VAL A 403 15.91 -4.63 7.44
N HIS A 404 17.15 -4.97 7.12
CA HIS A 404 17.74 -4.56 5.85
C HIS A 404 16.95 -5.16 4.68
N GLN A 405 16.54 -4.32 3.72
CA GLN A 405 15.99 -4.78 2.46
C GLN A 405 17.15 -4.97 1.48
N GLY A 406 17.66 -6.21 1.36
CA GLY A 406 18.74 -6.50 0.44
C GLY A 406 19.17 -7.97 0.45
N THR A 407 20.21 -8.28 -0.31
CA THR A 407 20.83 -9.61 -0.49
C THR A 407 21.47 -10.18 0.79
N ASP A 408 21.61 -9.39 1.86
CA ASP A 408 22.30 -9.77 3.09
C ASP A 408 21.49 -10.69 4.01
N ARG A 409 20.25 -11.03 3.61
CA ARG A 409 19.38 -11.97 4.38
C ARG A 409 20.01 -13.35 4.61
N ILE A 410 20.91 -13.80 3.74
CA ILE A 410 21.57 -15.11 3.89
C ILE A 410 22.56 -15.08 5.04
N GLY A 411 23.30 -13.98 5.21
CA GLY A 411 24.21 -13.80 6.33
C GLY A 411 23.50 -13.78 7.68
N ASP A 412 22.36 -13.09 7.80
CA ASP A 412 21.57 -12.99 9.03
C ASP A 412 21.07 -14.34 9.58
N ILE A 413 20.97 -15.37 8.72
CA ILE A 413 20.57 -16.72 9.13
C ILE A 413 21.69 -17.43 9.90
N TYR A 414 22.94 -17.10 9.59
CA TYR A 414 24.12 -17.77 10.16
C TYR A 414 24.71 -17.02 11.36
N ILE A 415 24.35 -15.75 11.54
CA ILE A 415 24.91 -14.90 12.61
C ILE A 415 23.91 -14.83 13.76
N ALA A 416 24.29 -15.34 14.91
CA ALA A 416 23.54 -15.16 16.16
C ALA A 416 23.51 -13.67 16.50
N ARG A 417 22.30 -13.12 16.76
CA ARG A 417 22.15 -11.71 17.14
C ARG A 417 22.87 -11.43 18.44
N ASP A 418 23.82 -10.52 18.39
CA ASP A 418 24.45 -9.95 19.59
C ASP A 418 23.67 -8.67 19.99
N TYR A 419 23.00 -8.73 21.12
CA TYR A 419 22.27 -7.60 21.68
C TYR A 419 23.15 -6.66 22.51
N THR A 420 24.40 -7.03 22.84
CA THR A 420 25.28 -6.23 23.69
C THR A 420 25.59 -4.86 23.09
N ALA A 421 25.76 -4.77 21.76
CA ALA A 421 25.94 -3.51 21.07
C ALA A 421 24.70 -2.60 21.22
N ILE A 422 23.50 -3.17 21.20
CA ILE A 422 22.25 -2.44 21.41
C ILE A 422 22.16 -1.91 22.83
N TRP A 423 22.54 -2.73 23.83
CA TRP A 423 22.53 -2.33 25.24
C TRP A 423 23.54 -1.23 25.53
N ALA A 424 24.74 -1.32 24.97
CA ALA A 424 25.74 -0.25 25.05
C ALA A 424 25.24 1.04 24.39
N ALA A 425 24.53 0.93 23.27
CA ALA A 425 23.91 2.08 22.61
C ALA A 425 22.81 2.73 23.47
N GLN A 426 21.96 1.93 24.14
CA GLN A 426 20.94 2.43 25.04
C GLN A 426 21.56 3.23 26.19
N GLU A 427 22.57 2.68 26.85
CA GLU A 427 23.28 3.31 27.94
C GLU A 427 23.94 4.62 27.51
N LYS A 428 24.68 4.62 26.39
CA LYS A 428 25.36 5.80 25.86
C LYS A 428 24.38 6.94 25.54
N VAL A 429 23.22 6.62 24.95
CA VAL A 429 22.19 7.64 24.61
C VAL A 429 21.57 8.24 25.87
N LEU A 430 21.27 7.41 26.88
CA LEU A 430 20.74 7.88 28.15
C LEU A 430 21.76 8.74 28.93
N ASP A 431 22.99 8.32 28.98
CA ASP A 431 24.10 9.06 29.59
C ASP A 431 24.25 10.45 28.94
N GLU A 432 24.15 10.54 27.62
CA GLU A 432 24.26 11.81 26.91
C GLU A 432 23.12 12.78 27.32
N VAL A 433 21.89 12.25 27.43
CA VAL A 433 20.74 13.05 27.92
C VAL A 433 20.94 13.49 29.37
N MET A 434 21.48 12.61 30.24
CA MET A 434 21.73 12.95 31.64
C MET A 434 22.84 13.99 31.79
N LYS A 435 23.90 13.90 30.99
CA LYS A 435 25.01 14.89 30.97
C LYS A 435 24.60 16.29 30.55
N ALA A 436 23.55 16.45 29.76
CA ALA A 436 23.04 17.75 29.34
C ALA A 436 22.75 18.69 30.52
N LYS A 437 22.40 18.15 31.70
CA LYS A 437 22.22 18.88 32.95
C LYS A 437 23.49 19.59 33.42
N SER A 438 24.67 19.00 33.25
CA SER A 438 25.94 19.53 33.72
C SER A 438 26.41 20.76 32.94
N PHE A 439 26.07 20.82 31.67
CA PHE A 439 26.49 21.92 30.77
C PHE A 439 25.71 23.22 31.02
N GLN A 440 24.42 23.14 31.32
CA GLN A 440 23.59 24.34 31.60
C GLN A 440 23.92 24.97 32.94
N VAL A 441 24.31 24.21 33.95
CA VAL A 441 24.72 24.71 35.24
C VAL A 441 26.06 25.48 35.15
N LEU A 442 27.00 24.92 34.37
CA LEU A 442 28.32 25.56 34.18
C LEU A 442 28.25 26.83 33.32
N SER A 443 27.34 26.93 32.35
CA SER A 443 27.17 28.15 31.53
C SER A 443 26.48 29.28 32.29
N LYS A 444 25.63 28.98 33.28
CA LYS A 444 25.03 30.01 34.17
C LYS A 444 26.00 30.54 35.22
N THR A 445 26.91 29.72 35.73
CA THR A 445 27.96 30.16 36.67
C THR A 445 29.07 30.92 35.97
N ALA A 446 29.36 30.69 34.68
CA ALA A 446 30.35 31.45 33.93
C ALA A 446 29.87 32.84 33.46
N LYS A 447 28.56 33.15 33.54
CA LYS A 447 28.00 34.48 33.21
C LYS A 447 27.80 35.39 34.42
N THR A 448 28.11 34.90 35.64
CA THR A 448 27.99 35.68 36.91
C THR A 448 29.32 35.87 37.60
N GLY A 449 30.47 35.67 36.90
CA GLY A 449 31.84 35.94 37.39
C GLY A 449 32.45 37.18 36.70
#